data_e7fa7b01e259980cdcafd5e76f5eb6d1
#
_entry.id   e7fa7b01e259980cdcafd5e76f5eb6d1
#
_cell.length_a   1.000
_cell.length_b   1.000
_cell.length_c   1.000
_cell.angle_alpha   90.00
_cell.angle_beta   90.00
_cell.angle_gamma   90.00
#
_symmetry.space_group_name_H-M   'P 1'
#
loop_
_entity.id
_entity.type
_entity.pdbx_description
1 polymer ?
#
loop_
_entity_poly.entity_id
_entity_poly.type
_entity_poly.pdbx_seq_one_letter_code
_entity_poly.pdbx_strand_id
1 'polypeptide(L)'
;MNVRELIEASAAQLEAAGLTFENGFGQGTTNAFDEAAWLVMWRLGLPLDDLDSVSNRPVARTELAEVATLLGARISTRKPAAYLTKEAWLMGVPFYVDERVIIPRSFIAELLVDESIDPWLSEDTKRVLDLCTGNGSLAVLAAMTYPDLAVDAADISLDALAVARINVDKHGLGDRITLIESDGLAACRGSYCLILCNPPYVNAASMAGLPAEFRAEPGLALSGNMHGGSDGMDFIRGLFLTVAAQMNENTVLVLEIGNERAHFERAFPHLQPFWFDTSAGSDQVLLLTREQLV
;
A
#
# COMPACT_ATOMS: atom_id res chain seq x y z
N MET A 1 -34.23 -10.17 9.50
CA MET A 1 -32.81 -10.26 9.21
C MET A 1 -32.07 -9.22 10.05
N ASN A 2 -31.09 -9.63 10.80
CA ASN A 2 -30.18 -8.75 11.54
C ASN A 2 -28.87 -8.54 10.76
N VAL A 3 -27.93 -7.73 11.30
CA VAL A 3 -26.66 -7.40 10.63
C VAL A 3 -25.81 -8.66 10.40
N ARG A 4 -25.67 -9.55 11.40
CA ARG A 4 -24.92 -10.80 11.26
C ARG A 4 -25.50 -11.71 10.16
N GLU A 5 -26.80 -11.93 10.18
CA GLU A 5 -27.48 -12.73 9.15
C GLU A 5 -27.29 -12.14 7.73
N LEU A 6 -27.27 -10.80 7.62
CA LEU A 6 -27.00 -10.13 6.34
C LEU A 6 -25.55 -10.31 5.89
N ILE A 7 -24.58 -10.21 6.80
CA ILE A 7 -23.16 -10.46 6.51
C ILE A 7 -22.95 -11.89 6.03
N GLU A 8 -23.50 -12.89 6.74
CA GLU A 8 -23.40 -14.30 6.38
C GLU A 8 -24.02 -14.58 5.00
N ALA A 9 -25.20 -14.02 4.73
CA ALA A 9 -25.84 -14.13 3.42
C ALA A 9 -25.03 -13.45 2.31
N SER A 10 -24.40 -12.31 2.61
CA SER A 10 -23.55 -11.59 1.68
C SER A 10 -22.25 -12.34 1.38
N ALA A 11 -21.62 -12.92 2.41
CA ALA A 11 -20.44 -13.77 2.25
C ALA A 11 -20.72 -14.97 1.33
N ALA A 12 -21.83 -15.65 1.56
CA ALA A 12 -22.26 -16.76 0.70
C ALA A 12 -22.48 -16.33 -0.77
N GLN A 13 -22.93 -15.10 -1.03
CA GLN A 13 -23.07 -14.56 -2.39
C GLN A 13 -21.69 -14.30 -3.05
N LEU A 14 -20.72 -13.76 -2.30
CA LEU A 14 -19.35 -13.55 -2.78
C LEU A 14 -18.68 -14.89 -3.14
N GLU A 15 -18.80 -15.91 -2.27
CA GLU A 15 -18.29 -17.25 -2.52
C GLU A 15 -18.96 -17.92 -3.74
N ALA A 16 -20.29 -17.83 -3.84
CA ALA A 16 -21.04 -18.36 -4.97
C ALA A 16 -20.68 -17.69 -6.30
N ALA A 17 -20.22 -16.43 -6.25
CA ALA A 17 -19.68 -15.70 -7.39
C ALA A 17 -18.22 -16.06 -7.74
N GLY A 18 -17.63 -17.00 -6.99
CA GLY A 18 -16.27 -17.49 -7.20
C GLY A 18 -15.18 -16.54 -6.73
N LEU A 19 -15.46 -15.65 -5.78
CA LEU A 19 -14.42 -14.84 -5.14
C LEU A 19 -13.73 -15.68 -4.06
N THR A 20 -12.41 -15.85 -4.21
CA THR A 20 -11.54 -16.59 -3.28
C THR A 20 -10.32 -15.73 -2.95
N PHE A 21 -9.51 -16.17 -1.99
CA PHE A 21 -8.23 -15.51 -1.69
C PHE A 21 -7.33 -15.42 -2.93
N GLU A 22 -7.32 -16.44 -3.77
CA GLU A 22 -6.45 -16.53 -4.95
C GLU A 22 -6.91 -15.61 -6.10
N ASN A 23 -8.19 -15.30 -6.18
CA ASN A 23 -8.76 -14.63 -7.35
C ASN A 23 -9.76 -13.50 -7.04
N GLY A 24 -9.87 -13.04 -5.79
CA GLY A 24 -10.87 -12.03 -5.46
C GLY A 24 -10.60 -11.24 -4.19
N PHE A 25 -9.81 -11.78 -3.28
CA PHE A 25 -9.43 -11.11 -2.02
C PHE A 25 -7.92 -10.83 -2.02
N GLY A 26 -7.40 -10.25 -0.95
CA GLY A 26 -5.97 -9.92 -0.80
C GLY A 26 -5.66 -8.42 -0.92
N GLN A 27 -6.70 -7.59 -1.05
CA GLN A 27 -6.60 -6.13 -1.11
C GLN A 27 -7.36 -5.49 0.06
N GLY A 28 -7.03 -5.91 1.29
CA GLY A 28 -7.65 -5.45 2.54
C GLY A 28 -8.43 -6.53 3.29
N THR A 29 -8.86 -7.60 2.61
CA THR A 29 -9.52 -8.77 3.22
C THR A 29 -8.94 -10.06 2.65
N THR A 30 -9.09 -11.18 3.39
CA THR A 30 -8.55 -12.48 2.99
C THR A 30 -9.63 -13.54 2.74
N ASN A 31 -10.88 -13.23 3.08
CA ASN A 31 -12.00 -14.16 2.94
C ASN A 31 -13.33 -13.43 2.70
N ALA A 32 -14.34 -14.18 2.30
CA ALA A 32 -15.65 -13.64 1.96
C ALA A 32 -16.39 -13.03 3.15
N PHE A 33 -16.22 -13.60 4.35
CA PHE A 33 -16.90 -13.10 5.54
C PHE A 33 -16.40 -11.71 5.93
N ASP A 34 -15.08 -11.51 5.98
CA ASP A 34 -14.48 -10.23 6.33
C ASP A 34 -14.81 -9.15 5.30
N GLU A 35 -14.79 -9.48 3.99
CA GLU A 35 -15.18 -8.52 2.96
C GLU A 35 -16.67 -8.20 3.02
N ALA A 36 -17.53 -9.18 3.27
CA ALA A 36 -18.96 -8.95 3.46
C ALA A 36 -19.24 -8.11 4.72
N ALA A 37 -18.55 -8.38 5.83
CA ALA A 37 -18.64 -7.59 7.05
C ALA A 37 -18.27 -6.13 6.78
N TRP A 38 -17.14 -5.90 6.13
CA TRP A 38 -16.71 -4.55 5.74
C TRP A 38 -17.75 -3.85 4.88
N LEU A 39 -18.18 -4.44 3.75
CA LEU A 39 -19.14 -3.83 2.83
C LEU A 39 -20.50 -3.53 3.48
N VAL A 40 -21.02 -4.48 4.28
CA VAL A 40 -22.31 -4.32 5.00
C VAL A 40 -22.20 -3.22 6.06
N MET A 41 -21.21 -3.31 6.94
CA MET A 41 -21.07 -2.37 8.05
C MET A 41 -20.75 -0.96 7.53
N TRP A 42 -19.86 -0.83 6.53
CA TRP A 42 -19.59 0.44 5.87
C TRP A 42 -20.86 1.04 5.26
N ARG A 43 -21.65 0.25 4.52
CA ARG A 43 -22.86 0.75 3.86
C ARG A 43 -23.92 1.20 4.86
N LEU A 44 -23.98 0.54 6.03
CA LEU A 44 -24.92 0.85 7.11
C LEU A 44 -24.41 1.96 8.06
N GLY A 45 -23.20 2.47 7.86
CA GLY A 45 -22.57 3.47 8.73
C GLY A 45 -22.29 2.94 10.14
N LEU A 46 -21.97 1.65 10.26
CA LEU A 46 -21.67 0.99 11.53
C LEU A 46 -20.15 0.98 11.80
N PRO A 47 -19.72 0.90 13.09
CA PRO A 47 -18.31 0.73 13.43
C PRO A 47 -17.72 -0.52 12.76
N LEU A 48 -16.63 -0.37 12.02
CA LEU A 48 -16.03 -1.48 11.27
C LEU A 48 -15.25 -2.46 12.15
N ASP A 49 -14.87 -2.04 13.35
CA ASP A 49 -14.07 -2.77 14.33
C ASP A 49 -14.88 -3.40 15.45
N ASP A 50 -16.20 -3.22 15.49
CA ASP A 50 -17.08 -3.71 16.57
C ASP A 50 -18.35 -4.38 16.01
N LEU A 51 -18.16 -5.50 15.32
CA LEU A 51 -19.28 -6.30 14.82
C LEU A 51 -20.17 -6.83 15.94
N ASP A 52 -19.58 -7.19 17.09
CA ASP A 52 -20.33 -7.85 18.16
C ASP A 52 -21.41 -6.93 18.76
N SER A 53 -21.11 -5.64 18.89
CA SER A 53 -22.08 -4.66 19.43
C SER A 53 -23.29 -4.42 18.52
N VAL A 54 -23.11 -4.62 17.20
CA VAL A 54 -24.13 -4.31 16.17
C VAL A 54 -24.75 -5.55 15.52
N SER A 55 -24.24 -6.74 15.81
CA SER A 55 -24.58 -8.01 15.16
C SER A 55 -26.10 -8.31 15.18
N ASN A 56 -26.79 -7.98 16.28
CA ASN A 56 -28.21 -8.23 16.47
C ASN A 56 -29.11 -7.07 16.02
N ARG A 57 -28.54 -5.96 15.51
CA ARG A 57 -29.31 -4.82 15.02
C ARG A 57 -30.21 -5.26 13.86
N PRO A 58 -31.54 -5.00 13.91
CA PRO A 58 -32.44 -5.24 12.79
C PRO A 58 -32.03 -4.37 11.57
N VAL A 59 -32.10 -4.95 10.38
CA VAL A 59 -31.80 -4.25 9.12
C VAL A 59 -33.10 -3.88 8.41
N ALA A 60 -33.27 -2.60 8.07
CA ALA A 60 -34.42 -2.10 7.37
C ALA A 60 -34.46 -2.55 5.89
N ARG A 61 -35.65 -2.58 5.29
CA ARG A 61 -35.79 -3.02 3.88
C ARG A 61 -35.02 -2.14 2.89
N THR A 62 -34.93 -0.86 3.17
CA THR A 62 -34.14 0.09 2.36
C THR A 62 -32.65 -0.20 2.47
N GLU A 63 -32.14 -0.46 3.67
CA GLU A 63 -30.74 -0.82 3.93
C GLU A 63 -30.35 -2.14 3.24
N LEU A 64 -31.27 -3.14 3.25
CA LEU A 64 -31.06 -4.39 2.49
C LEU A 64 -30.88 -4.14 0.99
N ALA A 65 -31.68 -3.26 0.40
CA ALA A 65 -31.58 -2.92 -1.03
C ALA A 65 -30.26 -2.19 -1.35
N GLU A 66 -29.80 -1.33 -0.44
CA GLU A 66 -28.54 -0.59 -0.60
C GLU A 66 -27.32 -1.52 -0.53
N VAL A 67 -27.30 -2.44 0.45
CA VAL A 67 -26.26 -3.46 0.56
C VAL A 67 -26.28 -4.38 -0.66
N ALA A 68 -27.46 -4.82 -1.11
CA ALA A 68 -27.57 -5.67 -2.31
C ALA A 68 -27.03 -4.97 -3.56
N THR A 69 -27.22 -3.66 -3.69
CA THR A 69 -26.67 -2.86 -4.79
C THR A 69 -25.14 -2.83 -4.74
N LEU A 70 -24.55 -2.59 -3.57
CA LEU A 70 -23.11 -2.55 -3.38
C LEU A 70 -22.46 -3.92 -3.65
N LEU A 71 -23.06 -5.00 -3.12
CA LEU A 71 -22.60 -6.37 -3.37
C LEU A 71 -22.71 -6.74 -4.86
N GLY A 72 -23.82 -6.38 -5.50
CA GLY A 72 -24.01 -6.58 -6.94
C GLY A 72 -22.94 -5.86 -7.76
N ALA A 73 -22.56 -4.65 -7.39
CA ALA A 73 -21.45 -3.92 -8.00
C ALA A 73 -20.10 -4.66 -7.81
N ARG A 74 -19.81 -5.12 -6.60
CA ARG A 74 -18.59 -5.88 -6.28
C ARG A 74 -18.46 -7.15 -7.15
N ILE A 75 -19.53 -7.91 -7.22
CA ILE A 75 -19.57 -9.19 -7.96
C ILE A 75 -19.48 -8.93 -9.48
N SER A 76 -20.29 -8.01 -10.00
CA SER A 76 -20.41 -7.82 -11.47
C SER A 76 -19.21 -7.10 -12.08
N THR A 77 -18.61 -6.15 -11.36
CA THR A 77 -17.49 -5.35 -11.86
C THR A 77 -16.13 -5.93 -11.49
N ARG A 78 -16.07 -6.81 -10.49
CA ARG A 78 -14.83 -7.30 -9.89
C ARG A 78 -13.94 -6.19 -9.32
N LYS A 79 -14.47 -4.99 -9.11
CA LYS A 79 -13.72 -3.92 -8.44
C LYS A 79 -13.48 -4.27 -6.98
N PRO A 80 -12.27 -4.09 -6.46
CA PRO A 80 -11.98 -4.24 -5.03
C PRO A 80 -12.94 -3.46 -4.14
N ALA A 81 -13.26 -4.02 -2.96
CA ALA A 81 -14.12 -3.37 -1.97
C ALA A 81 -13.63 -1.95 -1.64
N ALA A 82 -12.32 -1.75 -1.49
CA ALA A 82 -11.70 -0.46 -1.22
C ALA A 82 -12.06 0.63 -2.25
N TYR A 83 -12.11 0.29 -3.55
CA TYR A 83 -12.50 1.26 -4.58
C TYR A 83 -14.00 1.56 -4.60
N LEU A 84 -14.83 0.61 -4.18
CA LEU A 84 -16.27 0.82 -4.06
C LEU A 84 -16.64 1.68 -2.85
N THR A 85 -15.90 1.50 -1.74
CA THR A 85 -16.09 2.26 -0.50
C THR A 85 -15.30 3.58 -0.51
N LYS A 86 -14.31 3.73 -1.41
CA LYS A 86 -13.35 4.83 -1.41
C LYS A 86 -12.53 4.91 -0.12
N GLU A 87 -12.34 3.78 0.52
CA GLU A 87 -11.63 3.67 1.79
C GLU A 87 -10.79 2.39 1.83
N ALA A 88 -9.63 2.47 2.42
CA ALA A 88 -8.77 1.34 2.76
C ALA A 88 -8.09 1.62 4.10
N TRP A 89 -7.62 0.58 4.76
CA TRP A 89 -6.96 0.68 6.06
C TRP A 89 -5.56 0.09 6.00
N LEU A 90 -4.60 0.79 6.59
CA LEU A 90 -3.23 0.30 6.74
C LEU A 90 -2.78 0.62 8.17
N MET A 91 -2.35 -0.40 8.93
CA MET A 91 -1.94 -0.27 10.33
C MET A 91 -2.96 0.48 11.20
N GLY A 92 -4.26 0.23 11.00
CA GLY A 92 -5.34 0.88 11.73
C GLY A 92 -5.64 2.33 11.32
N VAL A 93 -4.95 2.87 10.31
CA VAL A 93 -5.15 4.22 9.80
C VAL A 93 -6.00 4.18 8.52
N PRO A 94 -7.10 4.97 8.42
CA PRO A 94 -7.98 4.99 7.26
C PRO A 94 -7.47 5.93 6.16
N PHE A 95 -7.39 5.43 4.92
CA PHE A 95 -6.97 6.17 3.74
C PHE A 95 -8.08 6.24 2.69
N TYR A 96 -8.21 7.37 2.03
CA TYR A 96 -8.95 7.47 0.78
C TYR A 96 -8.17 6.76 -0.33
N VAL A 97 -8.89 6.00 -1.16
CA VAL A 97 -8.35 5.34 -2.34
C VAL A 97 -9.35 5.35 -3.48
N ASP A 98 -8.86 5.36 -4.70
CA ASP A 98 -9.60 5.09 -5.92
C ASP A 98 -8.68 4.49 -7.00
N GLU A 99 -9.19 4.27 -8.19
CA GLU A 99 -8.50 3.57 -9.26
C GLU A 99 -7.23 4.25 -9.79
N ARG A 100 -6.89 5.44 -9.28
CA ARG A 100 -5.66 6.18 -9.61
C ARG A 100 -4.43 5.69 -8.84
N VAL A 101 -4.61 4.92 -7.78
CA VAL A 101 -3.55 4.42 -6.90
C VAL A 101 -3.76 2.95 -6.56
N ILE A 102 -2.70 2.26 -6.14
CA ILE A 102 -2.86 0.93 -5.52
C ILE A 102 -3.54 1.05 -4.16
N ILE A 103 -4.22 0.00 -3.76
CA ILE A 103 -4.75 -0.14 -2.41
C ILE A 103 -3.56 -0.33 -1.45
N PRO A 104 -3.44 0.48 -0.38
CA PRO A 104 -2.29 0.46 0.52
C PRO A 104 -2.17 -0.91 1.23
N ARG A 105 -0.99 -1.53 1.11
CA ARG A 105 -0.67 -2.85 1.67
C ARG A 105 0.83 -3.07 1.89
N SER A 106 1.59 -1.99 1.99
CA SER A 106 3.05 -2.08 2.15
C SER A 106 3.45 -2.65 3.51
N PHE A 107 4.35 -3.61 3.50
CA PHE A 107 4.96 -4.17 4.72
C PHE A 107 5.95 -3.21 5.39
N ILE A 108 6.44 -2.18 4.69
CA ILE A 108 7.20 -1.08 5.30
C ILE A 108 6.36 -0.39 6.39
N ALA A 109 5.02 -0.37 6.25
CA ALA A 109 4.13 0.20 7.25
C ALA A 109 4.21 -0.51 8.61
N GLU A 110 4.39 -1.84 8.62
CA GLU A 110 4.59 -2.63 9.85
C GLU A 110 5.87 -2.17 10.55
N LEU A 111 6.98 -2.05 9.79
CA LEU A 111 8.28 -1.66 10.30
C LEU A 111 8.33 -0.23 10.84
N LEU A 112 7.49 0.67 10.30
CA LEU A 112 7.32 2.01 10.84
C LEU A 112 6.60 2.00 12.18
N VAL A 113 5.49 1.24 12.28
CA VAL A 113 4.63 1.23 13.47
C VAL A 113 5.23 0.46 14.63
N ASP A 114 6.01 -0.61 14.38
CA ASP A 114 6.69 -1.41 15.40
C ASP A 114 8.11 -0.92 15.69
N GLU A 115 8.52 0.23 15.09
CA GLU A 115 9.81 0.88 15.31
C GLU A 115 11.02 0.01 14.90
N SER A 116 10.84 -0.98 14.04
CA SER A 116 11.89 -1.90 13.58
C SER A 116 13.00 -1.20 12.78
N ILE A 117 12.74 0.00 12.24
CA ILE A 117 13.72 0.81 11.49
C ILE A 117 14.59 1.65 12.45
N ASP A 118 14.14 1.93 13.66
CA ASP A 118 14.76 2.86 14.62
C ASP A 118 16.24 2.59 14.92
N PRO A 119 16.71 1.32 14.99
CA PRO A 119 18.13 1.05 15.22
C PRO A 119 19.08 1.66 14.17
N TRP A 120 18.60 2.00 12.99
CA TRP A 120 19.38 2.66 11.92
C TRP A 120 19.17 4.18 11.87
N LEU A 121 18.26 4.73 12.68
CA LEU A 121 18.03 6.16 12.76
C LEU A 121 18.90 6.80 13.87
N SER A 122 19.10 8.09 13.78
CA SER A 122 19.84 8.86 14.78
C SER A 122 19.05 10.13 15.16
N GLU A 123 19.47 10.81 16.23
CA GLU A 123 18.91 12.11 16.63
C GLU A 123 19.05 13.19 15.53
N ASP A 124 19.96 12.98 14.58
CA ASP A 124 20.17 13.86 13.42
C ASP A 124 19.23 13.53 12.25
N THR A 125 18.41 12.48 12.36
CA THR A 125 17.38 12.17 11.36
C THR A 125 16.32 13.27 11.37
N LYS A 126 16.23 14.06 10.30
CA LYS A 126 15.31 15.22 10.20
C LYS A 126 14.40 15.15 8.98
N ARG A 127 14.76 14.38 7.97
CA ARG A 127 14.04 14.36 6.71
C ARG A 127 13.93 12.94 6.15
N VAL A 128 12.70 12.57 5.83
CA VAL A 128 12.34 11.26 5.22
C VAL A 128 11.88 11.49 3.78
N LEU A 129 12.20 10.58 2.91
CA LEU A 129 11.60 10.49 1.57
C LEU A 129 10.74 9.23 1.50
N ASP A 130 9.47 9.40 1.11
CA ASP A 130 8.61 8.32 0.63
C ASP A 130 8.58 8.38 -0.90
N LEU A 131 9.33 7.48 -1.54
CA LEU A 131 9.49 7.40 -2.99
C LEU A 131 8.51 6.39 -3.59
N CYS A 132 7.83 6.75 -4.66
CA CYS A 132 6.66 6.04 -5.20
C CYS A 132 5.50 6.03 -4.21
N THR A 133 5.19 7.23 -3.68
CA THR A 133 4.27 7.42 -2.54
C THR A 133 2.84 6.92 -2.79
N GLY A 134 2.42 6.81 -4.05
CA GLY A 134 1.07 6.37 -4.41
C GLY A 134 -0.02 7.22 -3.74
N ASN A 135 -0.80 6.62 -2.86
CA ASN A 135 -1.83 7.32 -2.10
C ASN A 135 -1.31 8.11 -0.87
N GLY A 136 0.00 8.14 -0.65
CA GLY A 136 0.62 8.84 0.46
C GLY A 136 0.60 8.10 1.80
N SER A 137 0.24 6.81 1.82
CA SER A 137 0.07 6.07 3.08
C SER A 137 1.36 5.93 3.89
N LEU A 138 2.49 5.60 3.25
CA LEU A 138 3.77 5.51 3.95
C LEU A 138 4.25 6.88 4.44
N ALA A 139 4.08 7.94 3.65
CA ALA A 139 4.40 9.30 4.06
C ALA A 139 3.59 9.73 5.31
N VAL A 140 2.28 9.43 5.31
CA VAL A 140 1.38 9.72 6.45
C VAL A 140 1.81 8.91 7.68
N LEU A 141 2.05 7.60 7.54
CA LEU A 141 2.48 6.76 8.66
C LEU A 141 3.85 7.20 9.19
N ALA A 142 4.82 7.50 8.33
CA ALA A 142 6.13 8.02 8.76
C ALA A 142 6.00 9.34 9.53
N ALA A 143 5.13 10.24 9.05
CA ALA A 143 4.87 11.50 9.75
C ALA A 143 4.15 11.31 11.09
N MET A 144 3.31 10.29 11.25
CA MET A 144 2.65 9.96 12.51
C MET A 144 3.62 9.33 13.51
N THR A 145 4.44 8.36 13.06
CA THR A 145 5.42 7.66 13.88
C THR A 145 6.53 8.60 14.35
N TYR A 146 6.99 9.48 13.46
CA TYR A 146 8.10 10.41 13.75
C TYR A 146 7.61 11.88 13.72
N PRO A 147 7.03 12.39 14.83
CA PRO A 147 6.36 13.70 14.84
C PRO A 147 7.28 14.90 14.57
N ASP A 148 8.59 14.77 14.75
CA ASP A 148 9.57 15.84 14.54
C ASP A 148 10.20 15.84 13.14
N LEU A 149 9.87 14.85 12.28
CA LEU A 149 10.47 14.74 10.96
C LEU A 149 9.63 15.45 9.88
N ALA A 150 10.31 16.03 8.89
CA ALA A 150 9.69 16.46 7.64
C ALA A 150 9.71 15.30 6.64
N VAL A 151 8.63 15.12 5.89
CA VAL A 151 8.48 14.05 4.90
C VAL A 151 8.30 14.66 3.52
N ASP A 152 9.14 14.25 2.58
CA ASP A 152 8.89 14.45 1.16
C ASP A 152 8.23 13.18 0.62
N ALA A 153 7.15 13.33 -0.14
CA ALA A 153 6.41 12.23 -0.74
C ALA A 153 6.40 12.41 -2.26
N ALA A 154 7.14 11.57 -2.96
CA ALA A 154 7.41 11.71 -4.39
C ALA A 154 6.73 10.62 -5.22
N ASP A 155 6.12 11.01 -6.33
CA ASP A 155 5.53 10.11 -7.33
C ASP A 155 5.63 10.72 -8.72
N ILE A 156 5.71 9.87 -9.75
CA ILE A 156 5.66 10.32 -11.15
C ILE A 156 4.23 10.65 -11.60
N SER A 157 3.23 10.09 -10.94
CA SER A 157 1.83 10.21 -11.28
C SER A 157 1.18 11.40 -10.56
N LEU A 158 0.80 12.42 -11.30
CA LEU A 158 -0.01 13.53 -10.77
C LEU A 158 -1.36 13.06 -10.21
N ASP A 159 -1.93 12.01 -10.78
CA ASP A 159 -3.17 11.40 -10.30
C ASP A 159 -2.96 10.74 -8.93
N ALA A 160 -1.83 10.06 -8.72
CA ALA A 160 -1.45 9.52 -7.41
C ALA A 160 -1.23 10.63 -6.39
N LEU A 161 -0.48 11.67 -6.75
CA LEU A 161 -0.26 12.83 -5.89
C LEU A 161 -1.57 13.56 -5.52
N ALA A 162 -2.55 13.58 -6.42
CA ALA A 162 -3.88 14.14 -6.10
C ALA A 162 -4.60 13.29 -5.03
N VAL A 163 -4.46 11.97 -5.05
CA VAL A 163 -4.99 11.09 -3.99
C VAL A 163 -4.18 11.26 -2.71
N ALA A 164 -2.84 11.31 -2.79
CA ALA A 164 -1.98 11.56 -1.64
C ALA A 164 -2.35 12.88 -0.93
N ARG A 165 -2.66 13.94 -1.69
CA ARG A 165 -3.13 15.22 -1.13
C ARG A 165 -4.39 15.05 -0.29
N ILE A 166 -5.38 14.28 -0.76
CA ILE A 166 -6.60 13.99 0.01
C ILE A 166 -6.24 13.34 1.35
N ASN A 167 -5.30 12.39 1.36
CA ASN A 167 -4.91 11.72 2.59
C ASN A 167 -4.07 12.60 3.52
N VAL A 168 -3.14 13.37 2.99
CA VAL A 168 -2.37 14.35 3.77
C VAL A 168 -3.30 15.36 4.46
N ASP A 169 -4.29 15.87 3.73
CA ASP A 169 -5.27 16.83 4.26
C ASP A 169 -6.21 16.15 5.28
N LYS A 170 -6.68 14.93 4.99
CA LYS A 170 -7.53 14.12 5.90
C LYS A 170 -6.88 13.93 7.27
N HIS A 171 -5.56 13.75 7.31
CA HIS A 171 -4.80 13.54 8.55
C HIS A 171 -4.19 14.81 9.13
N GLY A 172 -4.41 15.97 8.51
CA GLY A 172 -3.91 17.25 9.03
C GLY A 172 -2.40 17.41 8.97
N LEU A 173 -1.72 16.76 8.00
CA LEU A 173 -0.26 16.69 7.90
C LEU A 173 0.33 17.60 6.81
N GLY A 174 -0.46 18.55 6.29
CA GLY A 174 -0.05 19.45 5.18
C GLY A 174 1.19 20.31 5.46
N ASP A 175 1.45 20.65 6.72
CA ASP A 175 2.64 21.40 7.13
C ASP A 175 3.91 20.54 7.25
N ARG A 176 3.77 19.21 7.22
CA ARG A 176 4.86 18.27 7.44
C ARG A 176 5.18 17.40 6.24
N ILE A 177 4.21 17.17 5.35
CA ILE A 177 4.37 16.35 4.15
C ILE A 177 4.35 17.24 2.91
N THR A 178 5.45 17.20 2.15
CA THR A 178 5.57 17.90 0.86
C THR A 178 5.40 16.91 -0.28
N LEU A 179 4.39 17.10 -1.13
CA LEU A 179 4.17 16.27 -2.31
C LEU A 179 5.01 16.77 -3.49
N ILE A 180 5.73 15.86 -4.16
CA ILE A 180 6.67 16.19 -5.23
C ILE A 180 6.36 15.33 -6.46
N GLU A 181 6.07 15.96 -7.60
CA GLU A 181 6.06 15.26 -8.88
C GLU A 181 7.51 14.98 -9.30
N SER A 182 7.87 13.69 -9.43
CA SER A 182 9.24 13.29 -9.73
C SER A 182 9.31 11.95 -10.47
N ASP A 183 10.06 11.91 -11.55
CA ASP A 183 10.50 10.65 -12.14
C ASP A 183 11.67 10.12 -11.31
N GLY A 184 11.40 9.08 -10.49
CA GLY A 184 12.33 8.63 -9.46
C GLY A 184 12.79 9.80 -8.58
N LEU A 185 14.10 10.02 -8.49
CA LEU A 185 14.72 11.06 -7.66
C LEU A 185 14.95 12.40 -8.40
N ALA A 186 14.55 12.51 -9.66
CA ALA A 186 14.94 13.64 -10.52
C ALA A 186 14.54 15.03 -9.99
N ALA A 187 13.40 15.15 -9.32
CA ALA A 187 12.94 16.40 -8.71
C ALA A 187 13.18 16.48 -7.18
N CYS A 188 13.62 15.41 -6.53
CA CYS A 188 13.94 15.41 -5.12
C CYS A 188 15.18 16.25 -4.84
N ARG A 189 15.06 17.25 -3.96
CA ARG A 189 16.12 18.24 -3.66
C ARG A 189 16.43 18.21 -2.17
N GLY A 190 16.92 17.12 -1.68
CA GLY A 190 17.23 17.00 -0.26
C GLY A 190 18.34 16.01 -0.01
N SER A 191 18.87 16.06 1.19
CA SER A 191 19.67 15.03 1.76
C SER A 191 18.80 14.35 2.80
N TYR A 192 18.43 13.11 2.52
CA TYR A 192 17.50 12.35 3.35
C TYR A 192 18.27 11.48 4.33
N CYS A 193 17.69 11.23 5.49
CA CYS A 193 18.24 10.33 6.50
C CYS A 193 17.55 8.95 6.45
N LEU A 194 16.34 8.90 5.91
CA LEU A 194 15.58 7.69 5.66
C LEU A 194 14.89 7.81 4.31
N ILE A 195 15.03 6.80 3.47
CA ILE A 195 14.30 6.68 2.21
C ILE A 195 13.44 5.41 2.30
N LEU A 196 12.13 5.58 2.22
CA LEU A 196 11.15 4.52 2.11
C LEU A 196 10.79 4.38 0.63
N CYS A 197 10.73 3.17 0.12
CA CYS A 197 10.39 2.94 -1.28
C CYS A 197 9.62 1.63 -1.45
N ASN A 198 8.36 1.74 -1.85
CA ASN A 198 7.58 0.60 -2.35
C ASN A 198 7.30 0.83 -3.84
N PRO A 199 8.26 0.52 -4.73
CA PRO A 199 8.16 0.81 -6.15
C PRO A 199 7.35 -0.24 -6.90
N PRO A 200 7.03 -0.04 -8.17
CA PRO A 200 6.55 -1.11 -9.03
C PRO A 200 7.66 -2.16 -9.20
N TYR A 201 7.39 -3.41 -8.81
CA TYR A 201 8.36 -4.52 -8.85
C TYR A 201 7.79 -5.81 -9.46
N VAL A 202 6.51 -5.86 -9.82
CA VAL A 202 5.90 -7.10 -10.32
C VAL A 202 6.53 -7.49 -11.66
N ASN A 203 7.07 -8.72 -11.73
CA ASN A 203 7.69 -9.26 -12.94
C ASN A 203 6.66 -9.52 -14.07
N ALA A 204 7.12 -9.70 -15.31
CA ALA A 204 6.26 -9.84 -16.48
C ALA A 204 5.36 -11.08 -16.42
N ALA A 205 5.84 -12.20 -15.88
CA ALA A 205 5.05 -13.43 -15.76
C ALA A 205 3.91 -13.26 -14.76
N SER A 206 4.19 -12.66 -13.60
CA SER A 206 3.20 -12.35 -12.58
C SER A 206 2.16 -11.33 -13.08
N MET A 207 2.59 -10.29 -13.81
CA MET A 207 1.67 -9.32 -14.44
C MET A 207 0.67 -10.00 -15.38
N ALA A 208 1.11 -10.98 -16.16
CA ALA A 208 0.23 -11.73 -17.08
C ALA A 208 -0.82 -12.58 -16.35
N GLY A 209 -0.49 -13.05 -15.14
CA GLY A 209 -1.34 -13.90 -14.29
C GLY A 209 -2.21 -13.16 -13.27
N LEU A 210 -2.17 -11.82 -13.19
CA LEU A 210 -2.90 -11.06 -12.18
C LEU A 210 -4.40 -11.37 -12.16
N PRO A 211 -5.01 -11.56 -10.99
CA PRO A 211 -6.46 -11.60 -10.81
C PRO A 211 -7.15 -10.31 -11.30
N ALA A 212 -8.46 -10.39 -11.53
CA ALA A 212 -9.24 -9.27 -12.06
C ALA A 212 -9.19 -8.03 -11.14
N GLU A 213 -9.20 -8.25 -9.83
CA GLU A 213 -9.13 -7.20 -8.81
C GLU A 213 -7.82 -6.42 -8.87
N PHE A 214 -6.69 -7.11 -9.04
CA PHE A 214 -5.37 -6.45 -9.20
C PHE A 214 -5.24 -5.73 -10.54
N ARG A 215 -5.94 -6.18 -11.58
CA ARG A 215 -5.99 -5.47 -12.88
C ARG A 215 -6.79 -4.17 -12.82
N ALA A 216 -7.61 -3.98 -11.79
CA ALA A 216 -8.29 -2.71 -11.54
C ALA A 216 -7.36 -1.63 -10.99
N GLU A 217 -6.18 -2.01 -10.50
CA GLU A 217 -5.13 -1.10 -10.05
C GLU A 217 -4.31 -0.55 -11.22
N PRO A 218 -3.68 0.64 -11.09
CA PRO A 218 -2.86 1.21 -12.14
C PRO A 218 -1.67 0.30 -12.50
N GLY A 219 -1.52 -0.08 -13.75
CA GLY A 219 -0.39 -0.91 -14.20
C GLY A 219 0.97 -0.25 -13.95
N LEU A 220 1.03 1.09 -13.96
CA LEU A 220 2.23 1.87 -13.62
C LEU A 220 2.72 1.60 -12.19
N ALA A 221 1.81 1.36 -11.26
CA ALA A 221 2.14 1.12 -9.86
C ALA A 221 2.49 -0.35 -9.55
N LEU A 222 2.28 -1.26 -10.50
CA LEU A 222 2.54 -2.69 -10.32
C LEU A 222 3.75 -3.17 -11.09
N SER A 223 3.82 -2.85 -12.41
CA SER A 223 4.82 -3.43 -13.31
C SER A 223 6.20 -2.84 -13.10
N GLY A 224 7.15 -3.66 -12.66
CA GLY A 224 8.57 -3.30 -12.55
C GLY A 224 9.35 -3.39 -13.87
N ASN A 225 8.69 -3.53 -15.03
CA ASN A 225 9.31 -3.78 -16.34
C ASN A 225 9.23 -2.55 -17.25
N MET A 226 9.56 -1.37 -16.73
CA MET A 226 9.32 -0.06 -17.38
C MET A 226 10.18 0.19 -18.62
N HIS A 227 11.34 -0.47 -18.73
CA HIS A 227 12.31 -0.29 -19.80
C HIS A 227 12.51 -1.54 -20.68
N GLY A 228 11.52 -2.44 -20.65
CA GLY A 228 11.54 -3.67 -21.46
C GLY A 228 12.21 -4.85 -20.78
N GLY A 229 12.53 -4.76 -19.49
CA GLY A 229 12.90 -5.89 -18.65
C GLY A 229 11.74 -6.87 -18.46
N SER A 230 12.02 -7.99 -17.82
CA SER A 230 11.00 -9.00 -17.52
C SER A 230 11.01 -9.48 -16.07
N ASP A 231 12.01 -9.06 -15.30
CA ASP A 231 12.27 -9.53 -13.93
C ASP A 231 11.74 -8.59 -12.84
N GLY A 232 11.07 -7.50 -13.21
CA GLY A 232 10.52 -6.54 -12.27
C GLY A 232 11.52 -5.55 -11.67
N MET A 233 12.79 -5.57 -12.10
CA MET A 233 13.88 -4.82 -11.45
C MET A 233 14.26 -3.53 -12.16
N ASP A 234 13.58 -3.12 -13.23
CA ASP A 234 14.00 -1.96 -14.03
C ASP A 234 14.04 -0.65 -13.23
N PHE A 235 12.99 -0.39 -12.43
CA PHE A 235 12.97 0.79 -11.57
C PHE A 235 14.11 0.77 -10.54
N ILE A 236 14.33 -0.37 -9.90
CA ILE A 236 15.35 -0.55 -8.85
C ILE A 236 16.76 -0.37 -9.44
N ARG A 237 17.01 -0.86 -10.66
CA ARG A 237 18.28 -0.60 -11.38
C ARG A 237 18.51 0.90 -11.56
N GLY A 238 17.48 1.63 -12.02
CA GLY A 238 17.57 3.09 -12.17
C GLY A 238 17.77 3.82 -10.85
N LEU A 239 17.06 3.39 -9.80
CA LEU A 239 17.18 3.96 -8.45
C LEU A 239 18.62 3.82 -7.92
N PHE A 240 19.21 2.65 -8.00
CA PHE A 240 20.55 2.39 -7.45
C PHE A 240 21.68 3.17 -8.16
N LEU A 241 21.45 3.65 -9.38
CA LEU A 241 22.41 4.52 -10.07
C LEU A 241 22.45 5.94 -9.49
N THR A 242 21.43 6.36 -8.76
CA THR A 242 21.26 7.77 -8.38
C THR A 242 21.02 7.99 -6.89
N VAL A 243 20.53 6.99 -6.17
CA VAL A 243 20.04 7.16 -4.79
C VAL A 243 21.15 7.53 -3.81
N ALA A 244 22.36 7.02 -3.96
CA ALA A 244 23.49 7.31 -3.08
C ALA A 244 23.84 8.81 -3.04
N ALA A 245 23.55 9.56 -4.12
CA ALA A 245 23.77 11.01 -4.17
C ALA A 245 22.76 11.82 -3.33
N GLN A 246 21.63 11.21 -2.95
CA GLN A 246 20.59 11.81 -2.11
C GLN A 246 20.69 11.34 -0.64
N MET A 247 21.64 10.48 -0.35
CA MET A 247 21.86 9.89 0.96
C MET A 247 22.99 10.56 1.73
N ASN A 248 22.77 10.88 3.00
CA ASN A 248 23.84 11.22 3.96
C ASN A 248 24.64 9.95 4.33
N GLU A 249 25.71 10.10 5.08
CA GLU A 249 26.54 8.97 5.54
C GLU A 249 25.78 7.91 6.33
N ASN A 250 24.80 8.34 7.14
CA ASN A 250 23.98 7.46 7.99
C ASN A 250 22.61 7.16 7.37
N THR A 251 22.37 7.49 6.10
CA THR A 251 21.09 7.24 5.47
C THR A 251 20.92 5.75 5.19
N VAL A 252 19.68 5.28 5.39
CA VAL A 252 19.24 3.95 4.96
C VAL A 252 18.11 4.06 3.94
N LEU A 253 18.13 3.13 3.00
CA LEU A 253 17.05 2.87 2.07
C LEU A 253 16.30 1.61 2.53
N VAL A 254 15.02 1.75 2.85
CA VAL A 254 14.11 0.63 3.12
C VAL A 254 13.28 0.41 1.87
N LEU A 255 13.46 -0.75 1.25
CA LEU A 255 12.91 -1.08 -0.07
C LEU A 255 12.03 -2.33 0.02
N GLU A 256 10.79 -2.23 -0.44
CA GLU A 256 9.90 -3.37 -0.62
C GLU A 256 10.01 -3.90 -2.04
N ILE A 257 10.10 -5.22 -2.17
CA ILE A 257 10.18 -5.92 -3.45
C ILE A 257 9.18 -7.10 -3.54
N GLY A 258 8.31 -7.25 -2.54
CA GLY A 258 7.34 -8.34 -2.50
C GLY A 258 8.00 -9.71 -2.67
N ASN A 259 7.41 -10.56 -3.47
CA ASN A 259 7.89 -11.94 -3.70
C ASN A 259 9.06 -12.03 -4.73
N GLU A 260 9.74 -10.91 -5.03
CA GLU A 260 10.75 -10.85 -6.11
C GLU A 260 12.20 -11.05 -5.62
N ARG A 261 12.41 -11.58 -4.41
CA ARG A 261 13.75 -11.77 -3.84
C ARG A 261 14.71 -12.49 -4.78
N ALA A 262 14.28 -13.58 -5.42
CA ALA A 262 15.13 -14.32 -6.35
C ALA A 262 15.52 -13.51 -7.61
N HIS A 263 14.68 -12.58 -8.06
CA HIS A 263 15.00 -11.67 -9.13
C HIS A 263 15.96 -10.57 -8.66
N PHE A 264 15.74 -10.05 -7.45
CA PHE A 264 16.61 -9.06 -6.83
C PHE A 264 18.04 -9.59 -6.63
N GLU A 265 18.21 -10.76 -6.01
CA GLU A 265 19.52 -11.37 -5.76
C GLU A 265 20.29 -11.67 -7.08
N ARG A 266 19.57 -12.04 -8.14
CA ARG A 266 20.17 -12.22 -9.47
C ARG A 266 20.57 -10.92 -10.13
N ALA A 267 19.78 -9.87 -9.96
CA ALA A 267 20.06 -8.56 -10.55
C ALA A 267 21.20 -7.83 -9.83
N PHE A 268 21.35 -8.06 -8.52
CA PHE A 268 22.29 -7.37 -7.64
C PHE A 268 23.12 -8.33 -6.77
N PRO A 269 23.88 -9.28 -7.35
CA PRO A 269 24.55 -10.34 -6.62
C PRO A 269 25.69 -9.86 -5.70
N HIS A 270 26.10 -8.61 -5.82
CA HIS A 270 27.14 -7.99 -4.99
C HIS A 270 26.58 -7.34 -3.73
N LEU A 271 25.27 -7.11 -3.64
CA LEU A 271 24.63 -6.50 -2.49
C LEU A 271 24.35 -7.52 -1.40
N GLN A 272 24.50 -7.10 -0.15
CA GLN A 272 24.18 -7.89 1.05
C GLN A 272 23.23 -7.08 1.94
N PRO A 273 21.94 -6.96 1.56
CA PRO A 273 20.98 -6.19 2.32
C PRO A 273 20.65 -6.87 3.66
N PHE A 274 20.23 -6.06 4.61
CA PHE A 274 19.53 -6.58 5.77
C PHE A 274 18.07 -6.86 5.36
N TRP A 275 17.56 -8.04 5.68
CA TRP A 275 16.18 -8.42 5.41
C TRP A 275 15.36 -8.34 6.68
N PHE A 276 14.22 -7.65 6.61
CA PHE A 276 13.28 -7.57 7.73
C PHE A 276 12.34 -8.75 7.77
N ASP A 277 12.00 -9.20 8.98
CA ASP A 277 10.85 -10.06 9.22
C ASP A 277 9.57 -9.21 9.20
N THR A 278 8.58 -9.63 8.43
CA THR A 278 7.27 -9.01 8.33
C THR A 278 6.17 -10.07 8.50
N SER A 279 4.91 -9.66 8.58
CA SER A 279 3.78 -10.60 8.64
C SER A 279 3.70 -11.55 7.43
N ALA A 280 4.35 -11.20 6.31
CA ALA A 280 4.40 -12.01 5.09
C ALA A 280 5.69 -12.86 4.95
N GLY A 281 6.62 -12.74 5.87
CA GLY A 281 7.92 -13.44 5.85
C GLY A 281 9.12 -12.51 5.87
N SER A 282 10.31 -13.08 5.67
CA SER A 282 11.61 -12.40 5.80
C SER A 282 12.30 -12.12 4.46
N ASP A 283 11.54 -12.00 3.37
CA ASP A 283 12.08 -11.92 2.01
C ASP A 283 11.44 -10.81 1.14
N GLN A 284 10.64 -9.92 1.73
CA GLN A 284 9.86 -8.93 0.99
C GLN A 284 10.32 -7.50 1.18
N VAL A 285 10.92 -7.18 2.35
CA VAL A 285 11.45 -5.84 2.65
C VAL A 285 12.90 -5.92 3.05
N LEU A 286 13.70 -5.07 2.46
CA LEU A 286 15.14 -5.03 2.70
C LEU A 286 15.61 -3.61 3.06
N LEU A 287 16.77 -3.55 3.72
CA LEU A 287 17.47 -2.31 4.02
C LEU A 287 18.86 -2.33 3.40
N LEU A 288 19.21 -1.22 2.77
CA LEU A 288 20.56 -0.94 2.25
C LEU A 288 21.09 0.37 2.86
N THR A 289 22.37 0.34 3.25
CA THR A 289 23.09 1.55 3.65
C THR A 289 23.67 2.26 2.42
N ARG A 290 24.03 3.54 2.59
CA ARG A 290 24.71 4.29 1.54
C ARG A 290 25.99 3.61 1.06
N GLU A 291 26.78 3.02 1.97
CA GLU A 291 28.05 2.36 1.64
C GLU A 291 27.89 1.18 0.67
N GLN A 292 26.75 0.47 0.75
CA GLN A 292 26.46 -0.64 -0.15
C GLN A 292 26.01 -0.18 -1.56
N LEU A 293 25.64 1.09 -1.70
CA LEU A 293 25.11 1.69 -2.94
C LEU A 293 26.11 2.61 -3.67
N VAL A 294 27.33 2.75 -3.15
CA VAL A 294 28.41 3.58 -3.74
C VAL A 294 29.38 2.76 -4.60
#